data_bf0e542cdb0cedc16a41b3ff7cd0272c
#
_entry.id   bf0e542cdb0cedc16a41b3ff7cd0272c
#
_cell.length_a   1.000
_cell.length_b   1.000
_cell.length_c   1.000
_cell.angle_alpha   90.00
_cell.angle_beta   90.00
_cell.angle_gamma   90.00
#
_symmetry.space_group_name_H-M   'P 1'
#
loop_
_entity.id
_entity.type
_entity.pdbx_description
1 polymer ?
#
loop_
_entity_poly.entity_id
_entity_poly.type
_entity_poly.pdbx_seq_one_letter_code
_entity_poly.pdbx_strand_id
1 'polypeptide(L)'
;EFQGDMRSRATGTTVIGLRQPELMKCKVKCPDYETQKKIAAVLKVIDDKIEVNEEISKNLDDQAKAIFKEWFIDNEDITKWKYGCFSDVIESTLGGDWGKEEETGNYTKQVYCVRGADIPDVKAGNKGKMPTRFILPKNFKAKRLVAGDIVVEISGGSPIQSTGRVAAVSQSLLDRYDKEMVCTNFCRALKPLAGYSMFVYYYWQYLYDHNIFFSYENGTTGIKNLDISGFLQMKEINIPP
;
A
#
# COMPACT_ATOMS: atom_id res chain seq x y z
N GLU A 1 -0.56 -31.37 -17.47
CA GLU A 1 0.32 -32.44 -17.98
C GLU A 1 1.78 -32.22 -17.55
N PHE A 2 2.40 -31.09 -17.85
CA PHE A 2 3.81 -30.80 -17.51
C PHE A 2 4.11 -30.80 -15.99
N GLN A 3 3.25 -30.14 -15.18
CA GLN A 3 3.39 -30.15 -13.72
C GLN A 3 3.27 -31.56 -13.11
N GLY A 4 2.43 -32.42 -13.71
CA GLY A 4 2.29 -33.81 -13.30
C GLY A 4 3.56 -34.61 -13.57
N ASP A 5 4.17 -34.41 -14.74
CA ASP A 5 5.43 -35.07 -15.10
C ASP A 5 6.59 -34.62 -14.19
N MET A 6 6.68 -33.32 -13.89
CA MET A 6 7.66 -32.81 -12.91
C MET A 6 7.47 -33.42 -11.51
N ARG A 7 6.24 -33.49 -11.02
CA ARG A 7 5.94 -34.06 -9.70
C ARG A 7 6.28 -35.55 -9.64
N SER A 8 6.02 -36.30 -10.71
CA SER A 8 6.31 -37.76 -10.77
C SER A 8 7.82 -38.06 -10.76
N ARG A 9 8.66 -37.09 -11.17
CA ARG A 9 10.12 -37.21 -11.22
C ARG A 9 10.81 -36.62 -9.99
N ALA A 10 10.07 -35.91 -9.15
CA ALA A 10 10.60 -35.36 -7.92
C ALA A 10 10.84 -36.46 -6.89
N THR A 11 11.96 -36.43 -6.19
CA THR A 11 12.36 -37.40 -5.18
C THR A 11 12.73 -36.71 -3.87
N GLY A 12 12.58 -37.40 -2.76
CA GLY A 12 12.91 -36.93 -1.42
C GLY A 12 11.91 -37.43 -0.40
N THR A 13 12.38 -37.74 0.83
CA THR A 13 11.54 -38.23 1.94
C THR A 13 11.09 -37.09 2.87
N THR A 14 11.93 -36.09 3.08
CA THR A 14 11.66 -34.95 3.97
C THR A 14 11.40 -33.66 3.17
N VAL A 15 12.19 -33.43 2.14
CA VAL A 15 12.00 -32.32 1.21
C VAL A 15 11.97 -32.90 -0.20
N ILE A 16 10.85 -32.72 -0.87
CA ILE A 16 10.66 -33.18 -2.25
C ILE A 16 11.36 -32.18 -3.17
N GLY A 17 12.36 -32.67 -3.95
CA GLY A 17 13.13 -31.88 -4.89
C GLY A 17 13.20 -32.52 -6.27
N LEU A 18 13.26 -31.70 -7.32
CA LEU A 18 13.49 -32.14 -8.70
C LEU A 18 14.94 -31.86 -9.09
N ARG A 19 15.72 -32.92 -9.37
CA ARG A 19 17.10 -32.78 -9.82
C ARG A 19 17.15 -32.32 -11.27
N GLN A 20 18.16 -31.52 -11.62
CA GLN A 20 18.34 -31.02 -12.98
C GLN A 20 18.30 -32.11 -14.09
N PRO A 21 18.95 -33.28 -13.93
CA PRO A 21 18.86 -34.34 -14.97
C PRO A 21 17.45 -34.89 -15.15
N GLU A 22 16.63 -34.90 -14.10
CA GLU A 22 15.24 -35.34 -14.18
C GLU A 22 14.34 -34.25 -14.79
N LEU A 23 14.61 -32.98 -14.49
CA LEU A 23 13.93 -31.85 -15.14
C LEU A 23 14.17 -31.86 -16.67
N MET A 24 15.39 -32.15 -17.11
CA MET A 24 15.75 -32.21 -18.52
C MET A 24 15.08 -33.34 -19.29
N LYS A 25 14.52 -34.34 -18.61
CA LYS A 25 13.73 -35.42 -19.23
C LYS A 25 12.26 -35.05 -19.41
N CYS A 26 11.79 -33.97 -18.78
CA CYS A 26 10.41 -33.54 -18.92
C CYS A 26 10.15 -33.04 -20.36
N LYS A 27 9.06 -33.53 -20.96
CA LYS A 27 8.69 -33.14 -22.32
C LYS A 27 7.72 -31.96 -22.25
N VAL A 28 7.99 -30.92 -23.02
CA VAL A 28 7.11 -29.77 -23.20
C VAL A 28 6.60 -29.77 -24.63
N LYS A 29 5.26 -29.67 -24.79
CA LYS A 29 4.68 -29.38 -26.09
C LYS A 29 4.92 -27.93 -26.43
N CYS A 30 5.66 -27.66 -27.47
CA CYS A 30 5.92 -26.28 -27.94
C CYS A 30 5.61 -26.21 -29.44
N PRO A 31 5.15 -25.06 -29.95
CA PRO A 31 4.98 -24.83 -31.37
C PRO A 31 6.35 -24.82 -32.12
N ASP A 32 6.30 -24.70 -33.43
CA ASP A 32 7.52 -24.51 -34.23
C ASP A 32 8.27 -23.21 -33.84
N TYR A 33 9.54 -23.12 -34.19
CA TYR A 33 10.44 -22.05 -33.77
C TYR A 33 9.98 -20.65 -34.22
N GLU A 34 9.41 -20.51 -35.41
CA GLU A 34 8.91 -19.24 -35.91
C GLU A 34 7.67 -18.78 -35.15
N THR A 35 6.82 -19.70 -34.76
CA THR A 35 5.67 -19.41 -33.89
C THR A 35 6.13 -19.01 -32.47
N GLN A 36 7.15 -19.71 -31.93
CA GLN A 36 7.73 -19.35 -30.63
C GLN A 36 8.31 -17.93 -30.64
N LYS A 37 9.04 -17.53 -31.70
CA LYS A 37 9.56 -16.17 -31.86
C LYS A 37 8.44 -15.12 -31.87
N LYS A 38 7.35 -15.38 -32.60
CA LYS A 38 6.20 -14.43 -32.65
C LYS A 38 5.57 -14.29 -31.29
N ILE A 39 5.38 -15.38 -30.55
CA ILE A 39 4.83 -15.35 -29.18
C ILE A 39 5.77 -14.56 -28.27
N ALA A 40 7.06 -14.86 -28.31
CA ALA A 40 8.07 -14.17 -27.49
C ALA A 40 8.12 -12.66 -27.79
N ALA A 41 8.03 -12.28 -29.07
CA ALA A 41 8.00 -10.87 -29.47
C ALA A 41 6.79 -10.11 -28.89
N VAL A 42 5.60 -10.72 -28.94
CA VAL A 42 4.39 -10.13 -28.37
C VAL A 42 4.51 -9.96 -26.85
N LEU A 43 4.97 -11.02 -26.16
CA LEU A 43 5.16 -10.99 -24.70
C LEU A 43 6.21 -9.92 -24.31
N LYS A 44 7.32 -9.87 -25.06
CA LYS A 44 8.36 -8.86 -24.80
C LYS A 44 7.81 -7.42 -24.90
N VAL A 45 6.99 -7.11 -25.89
CA VAL A 45 6.39 -5.76 -26.01
C VAL A 45 5.54 -5.41 -24.77
N ILE A 46 4.85 -6.40 -24.20
CA ILE A 46 4.07 -6.19 -22.98
C ILE A 46 4.98 -5.96 -21.77
N ASP A 47 6.03 -6.77 -21.62
CA ASP A 47 7.01 -6.65 -20.54
C ASP A 47 7.75 -5.29 -20.63
N ASP A 48 8.21 -4.91 -21.81
CA ASP A 48 8.88 -3.61 -22.04
C ASP A 48 7.92 -2.44 -21.67
N LYS A 49 6.62 -2.56 -21.97
CA LYS A 49 5.64 -1.55 -21.61
C LYS A 49 5.38 -1.48 -20.10
N ILE A 50 5.39 -2.60 -19.40
CA ILE A 50 5.28 -2.65 -17.94
C ILE A 50 6.48 -1.93 -17.33
N GLU A 51 7.71 -2.28 -17.75
CA GLU A 51 8.94 -1.67 -17.26
C GLU A 51 8.95 -0.15 -17.44
N VAL A 52 8.64 0.33 -18.65
CA VAL A 52 8.56 1.78 -18.93
C VAL A 52 7.49 2.47 -18.06
N ASN A 53 6.33 1.86 -17.84
CA ASN A 53 5.31 2.44 -16.97
C ASN A 53 5.75 2.51 -15.50
N GLU A 54 6.48 1.51 -15.01
CA GLU A 54 7.06 1.52 -13.66
C GLU A 54 8.12 2.62 -13.52
N GLU A 55 8.99 2.79 -14.51
CA GLU A 55 9.98 3.88 -14.54
C GLU A 55 9.32 5.26 -14.54
N ILE A 56 8.28 5.45 -15.37
CA ILE A 56 7.52 6.70 -15.42
C ILE A 56 6.87 6.99 -14.06
N SER A 57 6.23 6.00 -13.45
CA SER A 57 5.56 6.14 -12.17
C SER A 57 6.55 6.53 -11.06
N LYS A 58 7.72 5.88 -11.03
CA LYS A 58 8.79 6.21 -10.09
C LYS A 58 9.29 7.63 -10.30
N ASN A 59 9.55 8.02 -11.54
CA ASN A 59 10.07 9.35 -11.88
C ASN A 59 9.07 10.45 -11.47
N LEU A 60 7.77 10.24 -11.69
CA LEU A 60 6.73 11.16 -11.26
C LEU A 60 6.64 11.28 -9.73
N ASP A 61 6.76 10.17 -8.98
CA ASP A 61 6.80 10.20 -7.51
C ASP A 61 8.04 10.96 -7.00
N ASP A 62 9.21 10.73 -7.60
CA ASP A 62 10.46 11.41 -7.25
C ASP A 62 10.37 12.93 -7.55
N GLN A 63 9.77 13.33 -8.68
CA GLN A 63 9.52 14.74 -9.00
C GLN A 63 8.55 15.39 -8.01
N ALA A 64 7.45 14.72 -7.67
CA ALA A 64 6.49 15.23 -6.71
C ALA A 64 7.09 15.41 -5.32
N LYS A 65 7.95 14.49 -4.87
CA LYS A 65 8.72 14.62 -3.63
C LYS A 65 9.71 15.78 -3.66
N ALA A 66 10.40 15.96 -4.77
CA ALA A 66 11.33 17.07 -4.94
C ALA A 66 10.61 18.44 -4.88
N ILE A 67 9.48 18.58 -5.58
CA ILE A 67 8.63 19.77 -5.53
C ILE A 67 8.12 20.01 -4.11
N PHE A 68 7.62 18.95 -3.45
CA PHE A 68 7.16 19.05 -2.07
C PHE A 68 8.28 19.55 -1.15
N LYS A 69 9.47 18.96 -1.26
CA LYS A 69 10.63 19.34 -0.44
C LYS A 69 11.02 20.81 -0.66
N GLU A 70 11.10 21.24 -1.92
CA GLU A 70 11.42 22.63 -2.27
C GLU A 70 10.40 23.62 -1.69
N TRP A 71 9.10 23.32 -1.84
CA TRP A 71 8.05 24.26 -1.46
C TRP A 71 7.72 24.27 0.03
N PHE A 72 7.80 23.11 0.69
CA PHE A 72 7.27 22.93 2.04
C PHE A 72 8.34 22.58 3.10
N ILE A 73 9.58 22.33 2.71
CA ILE A 73 10.68 22.02 3.64
C ILE A 73 11.81 23.04 3.50
N ASP A 74 12.30 23.27 2.29
CA ASP A 74 13.49 24.14 2.03
C ASP A 74 13.12 25.60 1.75
N ASN A 75 11.84 25.94 1.63
CA ASN A 75 11.39 27.28 1.34
C ASN A 75 11.65 28.23 2.52
N GLU A 76 12.32 29.35 2.27
CA GLU A 76 12.65 30.35 3.30
C GLU A 76 11.41 31.02 3.91
N ASP A 77 10.30 31.08 3.15
CA ASP A 77 9.06 31.70 3.60
C ASP A 77 8.23 30.83 4.55
N ILE A 78 8.58 29.56 4.76
CA ILE A 78 7.83 28.67 5.67
C ILE A 78 7.81 29.18 7.10
N THR A 79 8.82 29.97 7.50
CA THR A 79 8.89 30.59 8.84
C THR A 79 7.83 31.67 9.08
N LYS A 80 7.19 32.14 7.99
CA LYS A 80 6.07 33.11 8.03
C LYS A 80 4.71 32.42 8.14
N TRP A 81 4.67 31.09 7.98
CA TRP A 81 3.44 30.33 8.04
C TRP A 81 2.99 30.07 9.47
N LYS A 82 1.73 29.67 9.62
CA LYS A 82 1.20 29.27 10.92
C LYS A 82 2.01 28.09 11.46
N TYR A 83 2.55 28.24 12.64
CA TYR A 83 3.17 27.14 13.38
C TYR A 83 2.10 26.34 14.13
N GLY A 84 2.13 25.03 14.02
CA GLY A 84 1.12 24.15 14.63
C GLY A 84 1.52 22.69 14.59
N CYS A 85 0.54 21.81 14.77
CA CYS A 85 0.75 20.36 14.77
C CYS A 85 0.03 19.71 13.57
N PHE A 86 0.37 18.46 13.29
CA PHE A 86 -0.35 17.68 12.27
C PHE A 86 -1.86 17.61 12.54
N SER A 87 -2.27 17.55 13.81
CA SER A 87 -3.68 17.59 14.20
C SER A 87 -4.42 18.83 13.71
N ASP A 88 -3.73 19.95 13.48
CA ASP A 88 -4.35 21.19 13.01
C ASP A 88 -4.80 21.14 11.53
N VAL A 89 -4.29 20.19 10.77
CA VAL A 89 -4.64 19.96 9.34
C VAL A 89 -5.40 18.65 9.12
N ILE A 90 -5.77 17.95 10.20
CA ILE A 90 -6.55 16.71 10.20
C ILE A 90 -7.93 16.96 10.81
N GLU A 91 -8.97 16.76 10.04
CA GLU A 91 -10.36 16.87 10.51
C GLU A 91 -10.71 15.75 11.51
N SER A 92 -10.36 14.53 11.15
CA SER A 92 -10.62 13.34 11.97
C SER A 92 -9.74 12.14 11.60
N THR A 93 -9.72 11.15 12.49
CA THR A 93 -9.06 9.86 12.22
C THR A 93 -10.05 8.72 12.39
N LEU A 94 -10.05 7.76 11.48
CA LEU A 94 -10.94 6.60 11.51
C LEU A 94 -10.15 5.33 11.77
N GLY A 95 -10.58 4.57 12.78
CA GLY A 95 -10.09 3.20 12.98
C GLY A 95 -10.62 2.26 11.91
N GLY A 96 -9.85 1.23 11.59
CA GLY A 96 -10.23 0.22 10.61
C GLY A 96 -11.32 -0.75 11.11
N ASP A 97 -11.73 -1.65 10.22
CA ASP A 97 -12.64 -2.76 10.51
C ASP A 97 -12.21 -3.99 9.68
N TRP A 98 -11.99 -5.13 10.36
CA TRP A 98 -11.64 -6.36 9.66
C TRP A 98 -12.86 -7.17 9.24
N GLY A 99 -13.95 -7.05 9.98
CA GLY A 99 -15.18 -7.76 9.70
C GLY A 99 -15.08 -9.28 9.73
N LYS A 100 -15.90 -9.93 8.90
CA LYS A 100 -15.98 -11.39 8.72
C LYS A 100 -15.62 -11.78 7.29
N GLU A 101 -15.22 -13.05 7.09
CA GLU A 101 -14.91 -13.58 5.75
C GLU A 101 -16.18 -13.80 4.94
N GLU A 102 -17.25 -14.21 5.61
CA GLU A 102 -18.55 -14.53 5.02
C GLU A 102 -19.64 -13.65 5.64
N GLU A 103 -20.72 -13.50 4.90
CA GLU A 103 -21.92 -12.82 5.38
C GLU A 103 -22.52 -13.61 6.54
N THR A 104 -22.58 -13.01 7.73
CA THR A 104 -23.02 -13.67 8.95
C THR A 104 -23.78 -12.69 9.84
N GLY A 105 -25.04 -12.98 10.15
CA GLY A 105 -25.88 -12.15 11.00
C GLY A 105 -26.00 -10.72 10.47
N ASN A 106 -25.58 -9.74 11.25
CA ASN A 106 -25.67 -8.32 10.87
C ASN A 106 -24.46 -7.84 10.03
N TYR A 107 -23.49 -8.72 9.73
CA TYR A 107 -22.34 -8.41 8.88
C TYR A 107 -22.72 -8.63 7.42
N THR A 108 -23.44 -7.67 6.83
CA THR A 108 -24.04 -7.78 5.51
C THR A 108 -23.42 -6.86 4.46
N LYS A 109 -22.67 -5.83 4.88
CA LYS A 109 -22.03 -4.90 3.94
C LYS A 109 -20.69 -5.46 3.46
N GLN A 110 -20.62 -5.87 2.20
CA GLN A 110 -19.41 -6.32 1.56
C GLN A 110 -18.52 -5.15 1.16
N VAL A 111 -17.22 -5.22 1.49
CA VAL A 111 -16.22 -4.18 1.22
C VAL A 111 -14.86 -4.79 0.88
N TYR A 112 -14.00 -4.04 0.22
CA TYR A 112 -12.56 -4.34 0.21
C TYR A 112 -11.90 -3.75 1.46
N CYS A 113 -10.92 -4.49 2.01
CA CYS A 113 -10.26 -4.11 3.25
C CYS A 113 -8.77 -3.86 3.00
N VAL A 114 -8.35 -2.59 3.03
CA VAL A 114 -6.96 -2.17 2.80
C VAL A 114 -6.10 -2.55 4.00
N ARG A 115 -5.07 -3.36 3.77
CA ARG A 115 -4.08 -3.77 4.78
C ARG A 115 -2.77 -3.01 4.62
N GLY A 116 -1.92 -3.03 5.64
CA GLY A 116 -0.54 -2.55 5.52
C GLY A 116 0.24 -3.20 4.37
N ALA A 117 -0.01 -4.48 4.09
CA ALA A 117 0.59 -5.20 2.96
C ALA A 117 0.13 -4.69 1.57
N ASP A 118 -1.02 -4.05 1.48
CA ASP A 118 -1.56 -3.53 0.22
C ASP A 118 -1.09 -2.08 -0.08
N ILE A 119 -0.51 -1.38 0.91
CA ILE A 119 -0.03 0.01 0.76
C ILE A 119 0.97 0.18 -0.39
N PRO A 120 1.99 -0.69 -0.56
CA PRO A 120 2.91 -0.55 -1.69
C PRO A 120 2.23 -0.64 -3.05
N ASP A 121 1.30 -1.59 -3.21
CA ASP A 121 0.55 -1.76 -4.46
C ASP A 121 -0.36 -0.55 -4.73
N VAL A 122 -1.09 -0.08 -3.72
CA VAL A 122 -1.96 1.11 -3.81
C VAL A 122 -1.14 2.34 -4.19
N LYS A 123 0.02 2.53 -3.58
CA LYS A 123 0.93 3.64 -3.85
C LYS A 123 1.49 3.59 -5.29
N ALA A 124 1.85 2.40 -5.76
CA ALA A 124 2.31 2.19 -7.13
C ALA A 124 1.19 2.26 -8.18
N GLY A 125 -0.05 2.48 -7.75
CA GLY A 125 -1.22 2.50 -8.63
C GLY A 125 -1.69 1.12 -9.10
N ASN A 126 -1.20 0.05 -8.48
CA ASN A 126 -1.61 -1.31 -8.76
C ASN A 126 -2.93 -1.67 -8.04
N LYS A 127 -3.62 -2.67 -8.56
CA LYS A 127 -4.88 -3.12 -7.96
C LYS A 127 -4.69 -3.77 -6.58
N GLY A 128 -3.53 -4.35 -6.31
CA GLY A 128 -3.27 -5.06 -5.05
C GLY A 128 -4.09 -6.34 -4.87
N LYS A 129 -4.01 -6.91 -3.67
CA LYS A 129 -4.69 -8.16 -3.29
C LYS A 129 -5.58 -7.97 -2.06
N MET A 130 -6.25 -6.83 -1.99
CA MET A 130 -7.14 -6.51 -0.86
C MET A 130 -8.22 -7.58 -0.71
N PRO A 131 -8.38 -8.17 0.49
CA PRO A 131 -9.43 -9.15 0.73
C PRO A 131 -10.81 -8.49 0.76
N THR A 132 -11.80 -9.25 0.30
CA THR A 132 -13.21 -8.92 0.51
C THR A 132 -13.60 -9.31 1.93
N ARG A 133 -14.33 -8.44 2.62
CA ARG A 133 -14.84 -8.64 3.97
C ARG A 133 -16.29 -8.19 4.09
N PHE A 134 -17.00 -8.73 5.09
CA PHE A 134 -18.35 -8.32 5.44
C PHE A 134 -18.30 -7.57 6.77
N ILE A 135 -18.77 -6.33 6.79
CA ILE A 135 -18.80 -5.48 7.98
C ILE A 135 -20.22 -5.06 8.33
N LEU A 136 -20.40 -4.52 9.51
CA LEU A 136 -21.69 -3.96 9.91
C LEU A 136 -22.00 -2.72 9.07
N PRO A 137 -23.23 -2.54 8.51
CA PRO A 137 -23.60 -1.36 7.73
C PRO A 137 -23.37 -0.03 8.47
N LYS A 138 -23.57 0.00 9.79
CA LYS A 138 -23.28 1.18 10.63
C LYS A 138 -21.79 1.52 10.64
N ASN A 139 -20.91 0.50 10.71
CA ASN A 139 -19.48 0.69 10.70
C ASN A 139 -19.01 1.17 9.32
N PHE A 140 -19.58 0.65 8.25
CA PHE A 140 -19.33 1.12 6.90
C PHE A 140 -19.61 2.62 6.75
N LYS A 141 -20.75 3.08 7.19
CA LYS A 141 -21.11 4.53 7.13
C LYS A 141 -20.07 5.41 7.82
N ALA A 142 -19.50 4.94 8.93
CA ALA A 142 -18.53 5.68 9.72
C ALA A 142 -17.09 5.54 9.22
N LYS A 143 -16.74 4.44 8.53
CA LYS A 143 -15.35 4.04 8.27
C LYS A 143 -15.00 3.91 6.79
N ARG A 144 -15.94 4.18 5.88
CA ARG A 144 -15.66 4.09 4.45
C ARG A 144 -14.57 5.09 4.06
N LEU A 145 -13.68 4.63 3.19
CA LEU A 145 -12.67 5.49 2.59
C LEU A 145 -13.28 6.29 1.44
N VAL A 146 -12.87 7.54 1.34
CA VAL A 146 -13.24 8.45 0.25
C VAL A 146 -11.99 9.09 -0.35
N ALA A 147 -12.13 9.67 -1.53
CA ALA A 147 -11.01 10.38 -2.15
C ALA A 147 -10.54 11.53 -1.24
N GLY A 148 -9.22 11.65 -1.08
CA GLY A 148 -8.59 12.59 -0.17
C GLY A 148 -8.23 12.00 1.19
N ASP A 149 -8.76 10.84 1.57
CA ASP A 149 -8.32 10.13 2.78
C ASP A 149 -6.89 9.60 2.61
N ILE A 150 -6.21 9.40 3.73
CA ILE A 150 -4.86 8.85 3.77
C ILE A 150 -4.86 7.63 4.69
N VAL A 151 -4.54 6.47 4.15
CA VAL A 151 -4.42 5.23 4.94
C VAL A 151 -2.99 5.10 5.45
N VAL A 152 -2.86 4.95 6.76
CA VAL A 152 -1.58 4.78 7.46
C VAL A 152 -1.55 3.42 8.13
N GLU A 153 -0.46 2.67 7.96
CA GLU A 153 -0.17 1.47 8.73
C GLU A 153 0.25 1.84 10.15
N ILE A 154 -0.52 1.38 11.13
CA ILE A 154 -0.24 1.66 12.56
C ILE A 154 0.29 0.44 13.31
N SER A 155 0.25 -0.74 12.73
CA SER A 155 0.76 -1.98 13.34
C SER A 155 1.47 -2.83 12.31
N GLY A 156 2.68 -3.26 12.63
CA GLY A 156 3.55 -4.01 11.74
C GLY A 156 5.01 -3.67 12.01
N GLY A 157 5.71 -3.27 10.96
CA GLY A 157 7.12 -2.90 11.04
C GLY A 157 8.07 -4.09 11.22
N SER A 158 9.35 -3.78 11.26
CA SER A 158 10.43 -4.71 11.51
C SER A 158 11.61 -3.95 12.14
N PRO A 159 12.71 -4.61 12.53
CA PRO A 159 13.88 -3.90 13.02
C PRO A 159 14.46 -2.86 12.06
N ILE A 160 14.26 -3.07 10.75
CA ILE A 160 14.81 -2.20 9.68
C ILE A 160 13.74 -1.38 8.95
N GLN A 161 12.45 -1.59 9.25
CA GLN A 161 11.33 -0.89 8.64
C GLN A 161 10.36 -0.44 9.72
N SER A 162 10.16 0.87 9.85
CA SER A 162 9.18 1.41 10.78
C SER A 162 7.74 1.12 10.32
N THR A 163 6.81 1.19 11.26
CA THR A 163 5.40 1.44 10.97
C THR A 163 5.23 2.84 10.36
N GLY A 164 4.03 3.17 9.92
CA GLY A 164 3.75 4.49 9.35
C GLY A 164 3.81 4.55 7.83
N ARG A 165 3.90 3.42 7.12
CA ARG A 165 3.69 3.41 5.67
C ARG A 165 2.34 4.01 5.33
N VAL A 166 2.30 4.75 4.22
CA VAL A 166 1.14 5.57 3.88
C VAL A 166 0.74 5.41 2.42
N ALA A 167 -0.56 5.48 2.14
CA ALA A 167 -1.10 5.60 0.79
C ALA A 167 -2.25 6.61 0.76
N ALA A 168 -2.26 7.46 -0.25
CA ALA A 168 -3.37 8.36 -0.51
C ALA A 168 -4.50 7.62 -1.25
N VAL A 169 -5.73 7.86 -0.82
CA VAL A 169 -6.93 7.33 -1.47
C VAL A 169 -7.34 8.33 -2.56
N SER A 170 -7.09 7.98 -3.81
CA SER A 170 -7.50 8.78 -4.96
C SER A 170 -8.86 8.31 -5.49
N GLN A 171 -9.57 9.17 -6.23
CA GLN A 171 -10.78 8.77 -6.93
C GLN A 171 -10.48 7.65 -7.94
N SER A 172 -9.37 7.75 -8.67
CA SER A 172 -8.95 6.71 -9.62
C SER A 172 -8.67 5.36 -8.98
N LEU A 173 -8.22 5.32 -7.71
CA LEU A 173 -8.13 4.08 -6.93
C LEU A 173 -9.51 3.51 -6.67
N LEU A 174 -10.45 4.33 -6.18
CA LEU A 174 -11.80 3.88 -5.84
C LEU A 174 -12.54 3.35 -7.07
N ASP A 175 -12.39 4.01 -8.22
CA ASP A 175 -13.05 3.64 -9.49
C ASP A 175 -12.55 2.31 -10.08
N ARG A 176 -11.40 1.80 -9.64
CA ARG A 176 -10.87 0.50 -10.09
C ARG A 176 -11.55 -0.71 -9.49
N TYR A 177 -12.33 -0.50 -8.45
CA TYR A 177 -12.95 -1.57 -7.68
C TYR A 177 -14.47 -1.46 -7.75
N ASP A 178 -15.12 -2.61 -7.78
CA ASP A 178 -16.59 -2.74 -7.83
C ASP A 178 -17.27 -2.59 -6.46
N LYS A 179 -16.50 -2.45 -5.40
CA LYS A 179 -16.98 -2.28 -4.03
C LYS A 179 -16.20 -1.18 -3.32
N GLU A 180 -16.86 -0.58 -2.35
CA GLU A 180 -16.24 0.43 -1.49
C GLU A 180 -15.18 -0.18 -0.57
N MET A 181 -14.37 0.67 0.02
CA MET A 181 -13.21 0.29 0.82
C MET A 181 -13.31 0.78 2.26
N VAL A 182 -12.73 -0.01 3.15
CA VAL A 182 -12.33 0.39 4.51
C VAL A 182 -10.87 -0.03 4.74
N CYS A 183 -10.20 0.47 5.78
CA CYS A 183 -8.91 -0.08 6.18
C CYS A 183 -9.06 -1.13 7.29
N THR A 184 -8.02 -1.94 7.50
CA THR A 184 -7.97 -2.93 8.59
C THR A 184 -7.72 -2.27 9.94
N ASN A 185 -7.87 -3.03 11.02
CA ASN A 185 -7.52 -2.59 12.38
C ASN A 185 -6.02 -2.30 12.57
N PHE A 186 -5.16 -2.80 11.69
CA PHE A 186 -3.73 -2.51 11.64
C PHE A 186 -3.40 -1.24 10.85
N CYS A 187 -4.43 -0.57 10.34
CA CYS A 187 -4.34 0.70 9.65
C CYS A 187 -5.29 1.72 10.28
N ARG A 188 -5.03 2.98 10.01
CA ARG A 188 -5.91 4.10 10.35
C ARG A 188 -6.08 5.00 9.13
N ALA A 189 -7.28 5.49 8.90
CA ALA A 189 -7.51 6.51 7.90
C ALA A 189 -7.44 7.90 8.56
N LEU A 190 -6.61 8.77 8.01
CA LEU A 190 -6.61 10.18 8.31
C LEU A 190 -7.55 10.88 7.33
N LYS A 191 -8.36 11.79 7.82
CA LYS A 191 -9.18 12.71 7.03
C LYS A 191 -8.59 14.12 7.13
N PRO A 192 -7.76 14.53 6.18
CA PRO A 192 -7.24 15.89 6.15
C PRO A 192 -8.35 16.92 5.94
N LEU A 193 -8.15 18.12 6.45
CA LEU A 193 -8.97 19.27 6.09
C LEU A 193 -8.93 19.52 4.58
N ALA A 194 -9.98 20.15 4.06
CA ALA A 194 -10.08 20.48 2.63
C ALA A 194 -8.85 21.26 2.15
N GLY A 195 -8.23 20.79 1.07
CA GLY A 195 -7.01 21.37 0.51
C GLY A 195 -5.70 20.79 1.06
N TYR A 196 -5.70 20.13 2.22
CA TYR A 196 -4.47 19.65 2.86
C TYR A 196 -4.11 18.19 2.56
N SER A 197 -4.92 17.44 1.80
CA SER A 197 -4.71 16.01 1.59
C SER A 197 -3.31 15.70 1.03
N MET A 198 -2.89 16.36 -0.04
CA MET A 198 -1.59 16.13 -0.66
C MET A 198 -0.43 16.66 0.21
N PHE A 199 -0.61 17.78 0.90
CA PHE A 199 0.35 18.29 1.86
C PHE A 199 0.60 17.26 2.97
N VAL A 200 -0.45 16.75 3.62
CA VAL A 200 -0.35 15.74 4.67
C VAL A 200 0.31 14.46 4.14
N TYR A 201 -0.10 13.99 2.94
CA TYR A 201 0.45 12.78 2.35
C TYR A 201 1.96 12.88 2.11
N TYR A 202 2.43 13.93 1.41
CA TYR A 202 3.85 14.08 1.09
C TYR A 202 4.69 14.44 2.31
N TYR A 203 4.15 15.21 3.27
CA TYR A 203 4.86 15.49 4.51
C TYR A 203 5.03 14.21 5.34
N TRP A 204 3.98 13.40 5.42
CA TRP A 204 4.05 12.09 6.07
C TRP A 204 5.10 11.18 5.42
N GLN A 205 5.09 11.12 4.08
CA GLN A 205 6.06 10.34 3.32
C GLN A 205 7.48 10.86 3.54
N TYR A 206 7.68 12.19 3.57
CA TYR A 206 8.98 12.79 3.89
C TYR A 206 9.48 12.35 5.26
N LEU A 207 8.63 12.37 6.29
CA LEU A 207 9.00 11.93 7.63
C LEU A 207 9.28 10.43 7.70
N TYR A 208 8.53 9.63 6.94
CA TYR A 208 8.75 8.19 6.83
C TYR A 208 10.12 7.89 6.22
N ASP A 209 10.45 8.54 5.11
CA ASP A 209 11.72 8.38 4.40
C ASP A 209 12.93 8.84 5.26
N HIS A 210 12.69 9.72 6.26
CA HIS A 210 13.69 10.16 7.25
C HIS A 210 13.67 9.37 8.57
N ASN A 211 12.99 8.23 8.62
CA ASN A 211 12.93 7.33 9.76
C ASN A 211 12.36 7.94 11.07
N ILE A 212 11.58 9.02 10.97
CA ILE A 212 11.04 9.73 12.14
C ILE A 212 10.09 8.84 12.95
N PHE A 213 9.36 7.95 12.28
CA PHE A 213 8.35 7.10 12.94
C PHE A 213 8.92 6.07 13.90
N PHE A 214 10.19 5.69 13.80
CA PHE A 214 10.83 4.84 14.80
C PHE A 214 10.77 5.42 16.22
N SER A 215 10.77 6.75 16.35
CA SER A 215 10.68 7.45 17.64
C SER A 215 9.27 7.44 18.24
N TYR A 216 8.26 7.08 17.45
CA TYR A 216 6.85 7.03 17.86
C TYR A 216 6.31 5.61 17.93
N GLU A 217 7.16 4.60 17.82
CA GLU A 217 6.78 3.19 17.91
C GLU A 217 6.81 2.67 19.34
N ASN A 218 5.77 1.93 19.71
CA ASN A 218 5.69 1.18 20.94
C ASN A 218 5.77 -0.33 20.64
N GLY A 219 6.48 -1.09 21.48
CA GLY A 219 6.67 -2.53 21.35
C GLY A 219 8.14 -2.92 21.28
N THR A 220 8.51 -3.98 21.98
CA THR A 220 9.92 -4.43 22.11
C THR A 220 10.24 -5.66 21.29
N THR A 221 9.26 -6.53 21.06
CA THR A 221 9.42 -7.79 20.31
C THR A 221 8.16 -8.09 19.50
N GLY A 222 8.33 -8.41 18.23
CA GLY A 222 7.22 -8.77 17.35
C GLY A 222 6.57 -7.56 16.66
N ILE A 223 5.26 -7.45 16.76
CA ILE A 223 4.50 -6.37 16.11
C ILE A 223 4.70 -5.07 16.88
N LYS A 224 5.17 -4.04 16.17
CA LYS A 224 5.26 -2.67 16.67
C LYS A 224 3.98 -1.90 16.37
N ASN A 225 3.67 -0.93 17.20
CA ASN A 225 2.50 -0.07 17.05
C ASN A 225 2.92 1.39 17.04
N LEU A 226 2.44 2.14 16.06
CA LEU A 226 2.65 3.58 15.96
C LEU A 226 1.71 4.31 16.93
N ASP A 227 2.26 5.14 17.79
CA ASP A 227 1.49 6.12 18.55
C ASP A 227 1.06 7.28 17.65
N ILE A 228 0.06 7.02 16.83
CA ILE A 228 -0.44 8.00 15.87
C ILE A 228 -1.05 9.22 16.57
N SER A 229 -1.66 9.04 17.73
CA SER A 229 -2.28 10.14 18.45
C SER A 229 -1.22 11.08 19.05
N GLY A 230 -0.21 10.53 19.68
CA GLY A 230 0.94 11.28 20.17
C GLY A 230 1.68 11.97 19.02
N PHE A 231 1.92 11.26 17.92
CA PHE A 231 2.56 11.83 16.73
C PHE A 231 1.79 13.05 16.19
N LEU A 232 0.49 12.95 15.97
CA LEU A 232 -0.33 14.03 15.42
C LEU A 232 -0.33 15.28 16.30
N GLN A 233 -0.24 15.12 17.63
CA GLN A 233 -0.27 16.22 18.58
C GLN A 233 1.12 16.82 18.85
N MET A 234 2.18 16.00 18.83
CA MET A 234 3.54 16.43 19.18
C MET A 234 4.38 16.83 17.98
N LYS A 235 4.05 16.35 16.76
CA LYS A 235 4.83 16.71 15.57
C LYS A 235 4.48 18.12 15.13
N GLU A 236 5.39 19.02 15.39
CA GLU A 236 5.31 20.43 15.00
C GLU A 236 5.63 20.60 13.51
N ILE A 237 4.83 21.42 12.85
CA ILE A 237 4.93 21.71 11.41
C ILE A 237 4.60 23.18 11.13
N ASN A 238 5.14 23.69 10.02
CA ASN A 238 4.67 24.94 9.44
C ASN A 238 3.52 24.64 8.47
N ILE A 239 2.36 25.20 8.76
CA ILE A 239 1.11 24.94 8.01
C ILE A 239 1.01 25.97 6.87
N PRO A 240 0.98 25.54 5.61
CA PRO A 240 0.83 26.46 4.47
C PRO A 240 -0.52 27.19 4.54
N PRO A 241 -0.58 28.41 3.97
CA PRO A 241 -1.79 29.22 3.95
C PRO A 241 -2.92 28.61 3.09
#